data_fd1d950f5283cf65933514338f0b66b3
#
_entry.id   fd1d950f5283cf65933514338f0b66b3
#
_cell.length_a   1.000
_cell.length_b   1.000
_cell.length_c   1.000
_cell.angle_alpha   90.00
_cell.angle_beta   90.00
_cell.angle_gamma   90.00
#
_symmetry.space_group_name_H-M   'P 1'
#
loop_
_entity.id
_entity.type
_entity.pdbx_description
1 polymer ?
#
loop_
_entity_poly.entity_id
_entity_poly.type
_entity_poly.pdbx_seq_one_letter_code
_entity_poly.pdbx_strand_id
1 'polypeptide(L)'
;FNKQDEKTLISLNYNENDKYHLFLTTKRSLVIKEKLKKVKNILINNINIKIDDIKFKNQSSSTKINFSYLEDLSNSIIILSEKLKPMIKKKYIDTLKSLYNKNSNLLDNLSKVVSEIDFINSGRLCAEKNNFFKPNIIEKEQSFIKAKKLRHPIIEKLINYEYVPHDVSLDDKEFGILLYGLNAAGKSSLMKAVGLSIILCQIGYYVPSESFNFSPYNSIFTRIVNTDNLYKGYSSFALELVELKAVLKRSGKKTLVLADEVCNGTENKSALIIVATMILMLIKSGTSFISATHLHELIKMESIKSLKN
;
A
#
# COMPACT_ATOMS: atom_id res chain seq x y z
N PHE A 1 -17.41 14.05 43.71
CA PHE A 1 -17.13 14.51 45.08
C PHE A 1 -16.40 15.84 45.00
N ASN A 2 -17.17 16.92 44.96
CA ASN A 2 -16.64 18.26 45.29
C ASN A 2 -16.58 18.37 46.77
N LYS A 3 -15.41 18.47 47.37
CA LYS A 3 -15.13 19.16 48.61
C LYS A 3 -13.88 19.99 48.47
N GLN A 4 -14.10 21.29 48.58
CA GLN A 4 -13.13 22.35 48.72
C GLN A 4 -12.10 22.04 49.82
N ASP A 5 -10.86 22.28 49.54
CA ASP A 5 -9.73 22.76 50.36
C ASP A 5 -9.73 22.44 51.87
N GLU A 6 -9.85 21.20 52.29
CA GLU A 6 -9.16 20.74 53.48
C GLU A 6 -7.78 20.26 53.07
N LYS A 7 -6.71 20.98 53.49
CA LYS A 7 -5.33 20.54 53.32
C LYS A 7 -5.19 19.13 53.89
N THR A 8 -5.22 18.13 53.06
CA THR A 8 -5.01 16.74 53.43
C THR A 8 -3.64 16.61 54.11
N LEU A 9 -3.66 16.39 55.40
CA LEU A 9 -2.44 16.31 56.24
C LEU A 9 -1.65 15.02 55.97
N ILE A 10 -2.38 13.98 55.51
CA ILE A 10 -1.87 12.64 55.15
C ILE A 10 -2.51 12.28 53.80
N SER A 11 -1.72 11.87 52.85
CA SER A 11 -2.20 11.38 51.55
C SER A 11 -1.95 9.89 51.39
N LEU A 12 -2.85 9.18 50.66
CA LEU A 12 -2.63 7.83 50.25
C LEU A 12 -1.93 7.85 48.89
N ASN A 13 -0.75 7.28 48.79
CA ASN A 13 0.05 7.22 47.57
C ASN A 13 0.33 5.76 47.19
N TYR A 14 0.58 5.54 45.90
CA TYR A 14 0.97 4.26 45.34
C TYR A 14 2.30 4.38 44.61
N ASN A 15 3.17 3.42 44.78
CA ASN A 15 4.33 3.18 43.90
C ASN A 15 4.62 1.66 43.84
N GLU A 16 5.38 1.24 42.82
CA GLU A 16 5.65 -0.19 42.58
C GLU A 16 6.37 -0.88 43.75
N ASN A 17 7.30 -0.18 44.40
CA ASN A 17 8.14 -0.73 45.47
C ASN A 17 7.43 -0.84 46.83
N ASP A 18 6.72 0.22 47.24
CA ASP A 18 6.10 0.31 48.58
C ASP A 18 4.56 0.09 48.49
N LYS A 19 4.01 -0.16 47.28
CA LYS A 19 2.56 -0.33 47.01
C LYS A 19 1.74 0.86 47.53
N TYR A 20 0.52 0.64 48.03
CA TYR A 20 -0.25 1.69 48.66
C TYR A 20 0.28 1.95 50.06
N HIS A 21 0.59 3.22 50.37
CA HIS A 21 1.13 3.67 51.62
C HIS A 21 0.65 5.07 51.96
N LEU A 22 0.61 5.41 53.24
CA LEU A 22 0.31 6.77 53.67
C LEU A 22 1.58 7.61 53.56
N PHE A 23 1.40 8.84 53.11
CA PHE A 23 2.47 9.78 52.82
C PHE A 23 2.25 11.11 53.52
N LEU A 24 3.28 11.63 54.21
CA LEU A 24 3.25 12.92 54.91
C LEU A 24 4.65 13.54 55.00
N THR A 25 4.71 14.81 55.34
CA THR A 25 5.99 15.51 55.53
C THR A 25 6.70 14.99 56.78
N THR A 26 8.04 15.02 56.79
CA THR A 26 8.87 14.59 57.93
C THR A 26 8.51 15.32 59.23
N LYS A 27 8.23 16.63 59.18
CA LYS A 27 7.79 17.41 60.37
C LYS A 27 6.51 16.87 60.99
N ARG A 28 5.50 16.52 60.14
CA ARG A 28 4.22 15.95 60.61
C ARG A 28 4.41 14.54 61.15
N SER A 29 5.32 13.77 60.58
CA SER A 29 5.59 12.39 61.06
C SER A 29 6.16 12.38 62.49
N LEU A 30 6.99 13.36 62.86
CA LEU A 30 7.50 13.49 64.20
C LEU A 30 6.38 13.72 65.23
N VAL A 31 5.46 14.64 64.91
CA VAL A 31 4.28 14.90 65.77
C VAL A 31 3.42 13.67 65.98
N ILE A 32 3.19 12.90 64.88
CA ILE A 32 2.43 11.67 64.95
C ILE A 32 3.18 10.63 65.80
N LYS A 33 4.47 10.43 65.60
CA LYS A 33 5.30 9.52 66.40
C LYS A 33 5.25 9.83 67.90
N GLU A 34 5.30 11.10 68.28
CA GLU A 34 5.20 11.49 69.70
C GLU A 34 3.83 11.18 70.28
N LYS A 35 2.78 11.46 69.55
CA LYS A 35 1.40 11.14 70.02
C LYS A 35 1.19 9.64 70.14
N LEU A 36 1.72 8.85 69.21
CA LEU A 36 1.60 7.39 69.24
C LEU A 36 2.32 6.73 70.40
N LYS A 37 3.40 7.30 70.93
CA LYS A 37 4.08 6.78 72.11
C LYS A 37 3.21 6.73 73.37
N LYS A 38 2.10 7.48 73.39
CA LYS A 38 1.20 7.58 74.55
C LYS A 38 0.00 6.60 74.50
N VAL A 39 -0.13 5.81 73.40
CA VAL A 39 -1.31 4.93 73.13
C VAL A 39 -0.76 3.55 72.73
N LYS A 40 -1.44 2.48 73.07
CA LYS A 40 -1.09 1.10 72.66
C LYS A 40 -1.73 0.69 71.35
N ASN A 41 -2.92 1.19 71.04
CA ASN A 41 -3.72 0.86 69.88
C ASN A 41 -4.40 2.10 69.36
N ILE A 42 -4.71 2.12 68.03
CA ILE A 42 -5.53 3.12 67.39
C ILE A 42 -6.74 2.43 66.78
N LEU A 43 -7.92 2.95 67.01
CA LEU A 43 -9.15 2.52 66.39
C LEU A 43 -9.51 3.43 65.24
N ILE A 44 -9.54 2.90 64.02
CA ILE A 44 -9.97 3.61 62.79
C ILE A 44 -11.07 2.80 62.13
N ASN A 45 -12.29 3.36 62.06
CA ASN A 45 -13.45 2.72 61.47
C ASN A 45 -13.66 1.25 61.95
N ASN A 46 -13.63 1.04 63.26
CA ASN A 46 -13.75 -0.28 63.95
C ASN A 46 -12.57 -1.24 63.72
N ILE A 47 -11.47 -0.80 63.09
CA ILE A 47 -10.25 -1.59 62.90
C ILE A 47 -9.27 -1.19 63.97
N ASN A 48 -8.81 -2.17 64.75
CA ASN A 48 -7.86 -1.97 65.83
C ASN A 48 -6.44 -2.14 65.29
N ILE A 49 -5.64 -1.05 65.18
CA ILE A 49 -4.27 -1.07 64.66
C ILE A 49 -3.33 -1.01 65.88
N LYS A 50 -2.47 -1.98 66.03
CA LYS A 50 -1.42 -1.98 67.05
C LYS A 50 -0.32 -1.01 66.68
N ILE A 51 0.15 -0.21 67.64
CA ILE A 51 1.21 0.76 67.38
C ILE A 51 2.50 0.12 66.90
N ASP A 52 2.86 -1.03 67.43
CA ASP A 52 4.07 -1.80 67.09
C ASP A 52 4.05 -2.28 65.59
N ASP A 53 2.88 -2.32 64.99
CA ASP A 53 2.71 -2.72 63.59
C ASP A 53 2.97 -1.54 62.60
N ILE A 54 2.96 -0.31 63.11
CA ILE A 54 3.09 0.90 62.28
C ILE A 54 4.56 1.15 61.94
N LYS A 55 4.90 0.95 60.65
CA LYS A 55 6.25 1.15 60.11
C LYS A 55 6.38 2.55 59.50
N PHE A 56 7.42 3.29 59.94
CA PHE A 56 7.76 4.60 59.36
C PHE A 56 9.04 4.50 58.56
N LYS A 57 8.95 4.82 57.27
CA LYS A 57 10.11 4.88 56.35
C LYS A 57 10.40 6.35 56.02
N ASN A 58 11.42 6.92 56.64
CA ASN A 58 11.81 8.31 56.43
C ASN A 58 12.52 8.46 55.07
N GLN A 59 12.20 9.54 54.37
CA GLN A 59 12.91 10.07 53.19
C GLN A 59 13.40 11.47 53.52
N SER A 60 14.14 12.13 52.61
CA SER A 60 14.73 13.45 52.85
C SER A 60 13.73 14.52 53.36
N SER A 61 12.56 14.61 52.75
CA SER A 61 11.53 15.62 53.08
C SER A 61 10.20 15.05 53.50
N SER A 62 10.03 13.74 53.44
CA SER A 62 8.76 13.02 53.65
C SER A 62 8.94 11.73 54.42
N THR A 63 7.83 11.20 54.91
CA THR A 63 7.80 9.91 55.59
C THR A 63 6.64 9.09 55.05
N LYS A 64 6.92 7.85 54.72
CA LYS A 64 5.93 6.84 54.38
C LYS A 64 5.53 6.07 55.63
N ILE A 65 4.24 5.81 55.81
CA ILE A 65 3.72 5.00 56.89
C ILE A 65 3.02 3.80 56.25
N ASN A 66 3.32 2.64 56.80
CA ASN A 66 2.67 1.40 56.44
C ASN A 66 2.34 0.57 57.69
N PHE A 67 1.37 -0.33 57.61
CA PHE A 67 0.96 -1.26 58.64
C PHE A 67 0.24 -2.46 58.03
N SER A 68 0.23 -3.60 58.72
CA SER A 68 -0.22 -4.89 58.17
C SER A 68 -1.57 -4.81 57.47
N TYR A 69 -2.56 -4.20 58.09
CA TYR A 69 -3.87 -4.07 57.45
C TYR A 69 -3.87 -3.28 56.14
N LEU A 70 -3.07 -2.22 56.04
CA LEU A 70 -2.92 -1.44 54.81
C LEU A 70 -2.17 -2.26 53.73
N GLU A 71 -1.16 -3.04 54.17
CA GLU A 71 -0.46 -3.97 53.26
C GLU A 71 -1.38 -5.03 52.69
N ASP A 72 -2.25 -5.62 53.50
CA ASP A 72 -3.23 -6.63 53.08
C ASP A 72 -4.27 -6.06 52.11
N LEU A 73 -4.80 -4.86 52.41
CA LEU A 73 -5.69 -4.14 51.51
C LEU A 73 -5.01 -3.82 50.19
N SER A 74 -3.77 -3.33 50.27
CA SER A 74 -2.98 -2.99 49.08
C SER A 74 -2.74 -4.20 48.19
N ASN A 75 -2.37 -5.35 48.78
CA ASN A 75 -2.20 -6.60 48.05
C ASN A 75 -3.52 -7.07 47.44
N SER A 76 -4.61 -6.97 48.17
CA SER A 76 -5.95 -7.34 47.68
C SER A 76 -6.38 -6.48 46.46
N ILE A 77 -6.15 -5.17 46.53
CA ILE A 77 -6.44 -4.25 45.42
C ILE A 77 -5.61 -4.62 44.18
N ILE A 78 -4.32 -4.90 44.36
CA ILE A 78 -3.44 -5.26 43.25
C ILE A 78 -3.90 -6.57 42.61
N ILE A 79 -4.14 -7.62 43.41
CA ILE A 79 -4.61 -8.92 42.93
C ILE A 79 -5.95 -8.79 42.19
N LEU A 80 -6.89 -8.02 42.74
CA LEU A 80 -8.19 -7.79 42.09
C LEU A 80 -8.03 -7.02 40.78
N SER A 81 -7.15 -6.00 40.75
CA SER A 81 -6.86 -5.25 39.52
C SER A 81 -6.26 -6.13 38.42
N GLU A 82 -5.34 -7.02 38.81
CA GLU A 82 -4.73 -7.98 37.86
C GLU A 82 -5.76 -8.99 37.31
N LYS A 83 -6.69 -9.46 38.14
CA LYS A 83 -7.79 -10.33 37.72
C LYS A 83 -8.79 -9.59 36.82
N LEU A 84 -9.06 -8.32 37.10
CA LEU A 84 -10.02 -7.52 36.37
C LEU A 84 -9.57 -7.21 34.93
N LYS A 85 -8.29 -6.93 34.73
CA LYS A 85 -7.71 -6.63 33.39
C LYS A 85 -8.06 -7.67 32.32
N PRO A 86 -7.80 -8.98 32.50
CA PRO A 86 -8.15 -10.00 31.51
C PRO A 86 -9.65 -10.16 31.32
N MET A 87 -10.44 -9.95 32.37
CA MET A 87 -11.92 -10.02 32.28
C MET A 87 -12.46 -8.88 31.42
N ILE A 88 -11.98 -7.66 31.63
CA ILE A 88 -12.35 -6.49 30.82
C ILE A 88 -11.95 -6.72 29.36
N LYS A 89 -10.72 -7.17 29.12
CA LYS A 89 -10.22 -7.48 27.78
C LYS A 89 -11.11 -8.51 27.08
N LYS A 90 -11.44 -9.59 27.77
CA LYS A 90 -12.31 -10.65 27.22
C LYS A 90 -13.70 -10.07 26.87
N LYS A 91 -14.33 -9.38 27.82
CA LYS A 91 -15.65 -8.80 27.61
C LYS A 91 -15.67 -7.78 26.45
N TYR A 92 -14.64 -6.95 26.34
CA TYR A 92 -14.48 -6.00 25.26
C TYR A 92 -14.39 -6.72 23.90
N ILE A 93 -13.53 -7.74 23.79
CA ILE A 93 -13.40 -8.54 22.55
C ILE A 93 -14.72 -9.23 22.20
N ASP A 94 -15.39 -9.84 23.16
CA ASP A 94 -16.67 -10.53 22.94
C ASP A 94 -17.76 -9.53 22.46
N THR A 95 -17.77 -8.34 23.04
CA THR A 95 -18.67 -7.27 22.60
C THR A 95 -18.37 -6.82 21.17
N LEU A 96 -17.11 -6.59 20.84
CA LEU A 96 -16.70 -6.24 19.46
C LEU A 96 -17.08 -7.34 18.45
N LYS A 97 -16.82 -8.62 18.79
CA LYS A 97 -17.24 -9.75 17.96
C LYS A 97 -18.75 -9.80 17.73
N SER A 98 -19.53 -9.57 18.78
CA SER A 98 -20.99 -9.54 18.68
C SER A 98 -21.46 -8.40 17.78
N LEU A 99 -20.90 -7.21 17.94
CA LEU A 99 -21.22 -6.04 17.09
C LEU A 99 -20.82 -6.28 15.63
N TYR A 100 -19.63 -6.83 15.40
CA TYR A 100 -19.16 -7.17 14.07
C TYR A 100 -20.09 -8.20 13.39
N ASN A 101 -20.37 -9.32 14.05
CA ASN A 101 -21.25 -10.37 13.50
C ASN A 101 -22.65 -9.85 13.15
N LYS A 102 -23.17 -8.90 13.95
CA LYS A 102 -24.48 -8.30 13.71
C LYS A 102 -24.49 -7.34 12.53
N ASN A 103 -23.38 -6.63 12.28
CA ASN A 103 -23.35 -5.50 11.35
C ASN A 103 -22.36 -5.69 10.19
N SER A 104 -21.61 -6.80 10.11
CA SER A 104 -20.57 -7.01 9.11
C SER A 104 -21.07 -6.81 7.68
N ASN A 105 -22.19 -7.45 7.32
CA ASN A 105 -22.77 -7.31 5.98
C ASN A 105 -23.13 -5.86 5.62
N LEU A 106 -23.65 -5.11 6.58
CA LEU A 106 -23.98 -3.69 6.38
C LEU A 106 -22.72 -2.86 6.18
N LEU A 107 -21.70 -3.08 7.01
CA LEU A 107 -20.41 -2.39 6.93
C LEU A 107 -19.68 -2.71 5.62
N ASP A 108 -19.66 -3.99 5.20
CA ASP A 108 -19.05 -4.42 3.95
C ASP A 108 -19.77 -3.80 2.73
N ASN A 109 -21.10 -3.78 2.74
CA ASN A 109 -21.88 -3.14 1.68
C ASN A 109 -21.65 -1.63 1.63
N LEU A 110 -21.63 -0.97 2.78
CA LEU A 110 -21.34 0.46 2.87
C LEU A 110 -19.93 0.77 2.36
N SER A 111 -18.94 -0.03 2.76
CA SER A 111 -17.57 0.10 2.29
C SER A 111 -17.46 -0.05 0.76
N LYS A 112 -18.17 -1.01 0.17
CA LYS A 112 -18.23 -1.18 -1.29
C LYS A 112 -18.80 0.06 -1.99
N VAL A 113 -19.97 0.53 -1.54
CA VAL A 113 -20.61 1.71 -2.14
C VAL A 113 -19.73 2.94 -2.05
N VAL A 114 -19.12 3.19 -0.87
CA VAL A 114 -18.20 4.32 -0.70
C VAL A 114 -16.98 4.18 -1.60
N SER A 115 -16.42 2.97 -1.73
CA SER A 115 -15.26 2.71 -2.61
C SER A 115 -15.60 2.93 -4.08
N GLU A 116 -16.79 2.52 -4.53
CA GLU A 116 -17.25 2.76 -5.90
C GLU A 116 -17.41 4.26 -6.20
N ILE A 117 -18.04 4.99 -5.27
CA ILE A 117 -18.21 6.46 -5.42
C ILE A 117 -16.84 7.14 -5.46
N ASP A 118 -15.93 6.78 -4.56
CA ASP A 118 -14.59 7.36 -4.50
C ASP A 118 -13.79 7.07 -5.78
N PHE A 119 -13.85 5.83 -6.27
CA PHE A 119 -13.21 5.42 -7.52
C PHE A 119 -13.72 6.23 -8.72
N ILE A 120 -15.05 6.33 -8.89
CA ILE A 120 -15.67 7.08 -9.99
C ILE A 120 -15.34 8.57 -9.87
N ASN A 121 -15.46 9.16 -8.69
CA ASN A 121 -15.19 10.57 -8.47
C ASN A 121 -13.70 10.93 -8.69
N SER A 122 -12.79 10.07 -8.25
CA SER A 122 -11.36 10.23 -8.50
C SER A 122 -11.03 10.20 -9.98
N GLY A 123 -11.64 9.27 -10.73
CA GLY A 123 -11.52 9.20 -12.19
C GLY A 123 -12.05 10.43 -12.90
N ARG A 124 -13.22 10.93 -12.47
CA ARG A 124 -13.83 12.18 -13.01
C ARG A 124 -12.91 13.37 -12.76
N LEU A 125 -12.47 13.58 -11.53
CA LEU A 125 -11.57 14.70 -11.18
C LEU A 125 -10.25 14.64 -11.96
N CYS A 126 -9.69 13.45 -12.13
CA CYS A 126 -8.49 13.25 -12.94
C CYS A 126 -8.74 13.61 -14.40
N ALA A 127 -9.85 13.19 -14.98
CA ALA A 127 -10.20 13.45 -16.37
C ALA A 127 -10.42 14.93 -16.62
N GLU A 128 -11.18 15.61 -15.78
CA GLU A 128 -11.46 17.06 -15.89
C GLU A 128 -10.17 17.90 -15.76
N LYS A 129 -9.37 17.62 -14.73
CA LYS A 129 -8.12 18.35 -14.48
C LYS A 129 -7.09 18.22 -15.61
N ASN A 130 -7.11 17.08 -16.32
CA ASN A 130 -6.06 16.72 -17.28
C ASN A 130 -6.55 16.67 -18.73
N ASN A 131 -7.78 17.08 -19.00
CA ASN A 131 -8.38 17.03 -20.33
C ASN A 131 -8.27 15.63 -20.96
N PHE A 132 -8.69 14.59 -20.21
CA PHE A 132 -8.74 13.23 -20.71
C PHE A 132 -10.05 13.00 -21.47
N PHE A 133 -9.99 12.18 -22.49
CA PHE A 133 -11.11 11.87 -23.37
C PHE A 133 -11.79 10.57 -22.96
N LYS A 134 -13.12 10.51 -23.08
CA LYS A 134 -13.90 9.28 -22.87
C LYS A 134 -13.62 8.30 -23.99
N PRO A 135 -13.04 7.12 -23.71
CA PRO A 135 -12.79 6.13 -24.76
C PRO A 135 -14.08 5.55 -25.33
N ASN A 136 -14.06 5.22 -26.62
CA ASN A 136 -15.15 4.54 -27.29
C ASN A 136 -14.82 3.07 -27.45
N ILE A 137 -15.64 2.18 -26.85
CA ILE A 137 -15.46 0.75 -26.88
C ILE A 137 -16.22 0.18 -28.07
N ILE A 138 -15.51 -0.54 -28.93
CA ILE A 138 -16.08 -1.20 -30.09
C ILE A 138 -15.69 -2.68 -30.03
N GLU A 139 -16.64 -3.55 -29.76
CA GLU A 139 -16.36 -4.97 -29.68
C GLU A 139 -16.07 -5.53 -31.07
N LYS A 140 -14.92 -6.19 -31.23
CA LYS A 140 -14.48 -6.92 -32.41
C LYS A 140 -13.86 -8.25 -32.00
N GLU A 141 -13.81 -9.18 -32.94
CA GLU A 141 -13.11 -10.47 -32.75
C GLU A 141 -11.61 -10.26 -32.50
N GLN A 142 -11.03 -9.30 -33.18
CA GLN A 142 -9.65 -8.85 -33.00
C GLN A 142 -9.62 -7.51 -32.29
N SER A 143 -8.76 -7.42 -31.26
CA SER A 143 -8.54 -6.14 -30.56
C SER A 143 -7.79 -5.14 -31.45
N PHE A 144 -8.15 -3.87 -31.29
CA PHE A 144 -7.54 -2.78 -32.04
C PHE A 144 -7.44 -1.53 -31.16
N ILE A 145 -6.59 -0.59 -31.58
CA ILE A 145 -6.43 0.76 -31.00
C ILE A 145 -6.42 1.76 -32.15
N LYS A 146 -7.22 2.85 -32.01
CA LYS A 146 -7.12 4.05 -32.83
C LYS A 146 -7.17 5.26 -31.91
N ALA A 147 -6.02 5.85 -31.67
CA ALA A 147 -5.85 7.01 -30.79
C ALA A 147 -5.31 8.20 -31.56
N LYS A 148 -5.90 9.38 -31.33
CA LYS A 148 -5.38 10.66 -31.82
C LYS A 148 -4.80 11.47 -30.69
N LYS A 149 -3.63 12.04 -30.92
CA LYS A 149 -2.89 12.89 -29.99
C LYS A 149 -2.77 12.24 -28.59
N LEU A 150 -2.36 10.97 -28.58
CA LEU A 150 -2.10 10.23 -27.36
C LEU A 150 -0.94 10.85 -26.60
N ARG A 151 -1.11 11.03 -25.30
CA ARG A 151 -0.11 11.59 -24.37
C ARG A 151 0.20 10.59 -23.29
N HIS A 152 1.33 10.75 -22.61
CA HIS A 152 1.66 9.93 -21.44
C HIS A 152 1.13 10.58 -20.16
N PRO A 153 0.22 9.97 -19.40
CA PRO A 153 -0.52 10.63 -18.31
C PRO A 153 0.35 11.16 -17.17
N ILE A 154 1.55 10.60 -17.02
CA ILE A 154 2.49 10.98 -15.96
C ILE A 154 3.61 11.86 -16.51
N ILE A 155 4.24 11.47 -17.63
CA ILE A 155 5.40 12.19 -18.17
C ILE A 155 5.02 13.61 -18.56
N GLU A 156 3.86 13.83 -19.19
CA GLU A 156 3.40 15.17 -19.57
C GLU A 156 3.33 16.18 -18.40
N LYS A 157 3.31 15.66 -17.16
CA LYS A 157 3.27 16.50 -15.94
C LYS A 157 4.62 16.67 -15.26
N LEU A 158 5.57 15.81 -15.58
CA LEU A 158 6.90 15.83 -14.96
C LEU A 158 7.91 16.63 -15.79
N ILE A 159 7.65 16.79 -17.10
CA ILE A 159 8.51 17.56 -17.99
C ILE A 159 8.20 19.04 -17.93
N ASN A 160 9.25 19.88 -18.07
CA ASN A 160 9.15 21.33 -18.06
C ASN A 160 8.98 21.93 -19.48
N TYR A 161 8.74 21.08 -20.48
CA TYR A 161 8.53 21.46 -21.89
C TYR A 161 7.25 20.80 -22.41
N GLU A 162 6.76 21.27 -23.56
CA GLU A 162 5.54 20.76 -24.15
C GLU A 162 5.69 19.28 -24.55
N TYR A 163 4.73 18.46 -24.11
CA TYR A 163 4.68 17.04 -24.50
C TYR A 163 4.20 16.92 -25.93
N VAL A 164 4.95 16.23 -26.78
CA VAL A 164 4.57 15.94 -28.16
C VAL A 164 3.58 14.77 -28.19
N PRO A 165 2.31 14.99 -28.55
CA PRO A 165 1.33 13.91 -28.63
C PRO A 165 1.50 13.09 -29.91
N HIS A 166 1.09 11.82 -29.90
CA HIS A 166 1.26 10.92 -31.02
C HIS A 166 -0.06 10.27 -31.45
N ASP A 167 -0.23 10.09 -32.77
CA ASP A 167 -1.31 9.28 -33.33
C ASP A 167 -0.88 7.81 -33.39
N VAL A 168 -1.68 6.92 -32.82
CA VAL A 168 -1.41 5.49 -32.77
C VAL A 168 -2.57 4.73 -33.41
N SER A 169 -2.26 3.86 -34.37
CA SER A 169 -3.21 2.95 -34.99
C SER A 169 -2.62 1.53 -35.02
N LEU A 170 -3.35 0.61 -34.39
CA LEU A 170 -3.11 -0.83 -34.46
C LEU A 170 -4.45 -1.49 -34.78
N ASP A 171 -4.59 -2.09 -35.95
CA ASP A 171 -5.86 -2.70 -36.39
C ASP A 171 -5.63 -3.99 -37.20
N ASP A 172 -6.67 -4.49 -37.85
CA ASP A 172 -6.64 -5.70 -38.64
C ASP A 172 -5.76 -5.64 -39.92
N LYS A 173 -5.34 -4.44 -40.31
CA LYS A 173 -4.41 -4.22 -41.43
C LYS A 173 -3.00 -3.87 -40.96
N GLU A 174 -2.91 -3.18 -39.84
CA GLU A 174 -1.65 -2.71 -39.22
C GLU A 174 -1.51 -3.31 -37.83
N PHE A 175 -1.08 -4.59 -37.73
CA PHE A 175 -0.95 -5.29 -36.44
C PHE A 175 0.17 -4.75 -35.56
N GLY A 176 1.21 -4.18 -36.15
CA GLY A 176 2.42 -3.83 -35.44
C GLY A 176 3.02 -2.50 -35.85
N ILE A 177 3.65 -1.86 -34.89
CA ILE A 177 4.46 -0.65 -35.06
C ILE A 177 5.90 -0.98 -34.68
N LEU A 178 6.85 -0.64 -35.54
CA LEU A 178 8.26 -0.68 -35.24
C LEU A 178 8.77 0.73 -34.95
N LEU A 179 9.30 0.93 -33.75
CA LEU A 179 9.84 2.22 -33.31
C LEU A 179 11.37 2.23 -33.45
N TYR A 180 11.85 3.16 -34.26
CA TYR A 180 13.28 3.41 -34.43
C TYR A 180 13.63 4.79 -33.92
N GLY A 181 14.86 5.01 -33.53
CA GLY A 181 15.36 6.32 -33.13
C GLY A 181 16.47 6.21 -32.09
N LEU A 182 17.11 7.32 -31.83
CA LEU A 182 18.15 7.46 -30.82
C LEU A 182 17.60 7.14 -29.41
N ASN A 183 18.50 6.84 -28.48
CA ASN A 183 18.14 6.73 -27.06
C ASN A 183 17.56 8.07 -26.59
N ALA A 184 16.62 8.00 -25.66
CA ALA A 184 15.85 9.14 -25.16
C ALA A 184 14.93 9.86 -26.17
N ALA A 185 14.70 9.31 -27.38
CA ALA A 185 13.76 9.87 -28.36
C ALA A 185 12.26 9.64 -28.00
N GLY A 186 11.95 9.04 -26.87
CA GLY A 186 10.57 8.83 -26.41
C GLY A 186 9.93 7.49 -26.79
N LYS A 187 10.67 6.54 -27.40
CA LYS A 187 10.15 5.22 -27.82
C LYS A 187 9.45 4.48 -26.68
N SER A 188 10.14 4.29 -25.56
CA SER A 188 9.59 3.62 -24.37
C SER A 188 8.43 4.40 -23.74
N SER A 189 8.48 5.73 -23.80
CA SER A 189 7.39 6.60 -23.30
C SER A 189 6.12 6.40 -24.10
N LEU A 190 6.20 6.31 -25.43
CA LEU A 190 5.05 6.03 -26.29
C LEU A 190 4.45 4.65 -26.00
N MET A 191 5.26 3.62 -25.91
CA MET A 191 4.78 2.27 -25.56
C MET A 191 4.08 2.23 -24.20
N LYS A 192 4.66 2.89 -23.19
CA LYS A 192 4.05 3.01 -21.86
C LYS A 192 2.73 3.80 -21.91
N ALA A 193 2.67 4.88 -22.72
CA ALA A 193 1.44 5.65 -22.90
C ALA A 193 0.31 4.79 -23.47
N VAL A 194 0.60 3.96 -24.48
CA VAL A 194 -0.37 3.02 -25.07
C VAL A 194 -0.82 2.00 -24.04
N GLY A 195 0.10 1.33 -23.36
CA GLY A 195 -0.22 0.30 -22.36
C GLY A 195 -1.06 0.85 -21.20
N LEU A 196 -0.68 2.02 -20.66
CA LEU A 196 -1.42 2.69 -19.58
C LEU A 196 -2.82 3.11 -20.05
N SER A 197 -2.96 3.62 -21.28
CA SER A 197 -4.26 4.01 -21.82
C SER A 197 -5.22 2.84 -21.97
N ILE A 198 -4.72 1.66 -22.41
CA ILE A 198 -5.55 0.45 -22.44
C ILE A 198 -5.97 0.03 -21.04
N ILE A 199 -5.08 0.07 -20.06
CA ILE A 199 -5.43 -0.24 -18.67
C ILE A 199 -6.50 0.75 -18.17
N LEU A 200 -6.31 2.05 -18.37
CA LEU A 200 -7.29 3.07 -17.98
C LEU A 200 -8.66 2.85 -18.64
N CYS A 201 -8.68 2.57 -19.94
CA CYS A 201 -9.92 2.25 -20.65
C CYS A 201 -10.63 1.04 -20.05
N GLN A 202 -9.90 -0.04 -19.77
CA GLN A 202 -10.49 -1.31 -19.33
C GLN A 202 -10.96 -1.28 -17.87
N ILE A 203 -10.47 -0.37 -17.06
CA ILE A 203 -11.00 -0.10 -15.71
C ILE A 203 -12.12 0.95 -15.71
N GLY A 204 -12.51 1.50 -16.88
CA GLY A 204 -13.59 2.46 -17.03
C GLY A 204 -13.18 3.93 -16.88
N TYR A 205 -11.89 4.24 -16.93
CA TYR A 205 -11.38 5.60 -16.84
C TYR A 205 -11.24 6.26 -18.22
N TYR A 206 -11.14 7.59 -18.20
CA TYR A 206 -10.83 8.41 -19.37
C TYR A 206 -9.32 8.37 -19.65
N VAL A 207 -8.93 8.70 -20.88
CA VAL A 207 -7.56 8.53 -21.38
C VAL A 207 -6.97 9.86 -21.88
N PRO A 208 -5.65 10.03 -21.79
CA PRO A 208 -4.94 11.24 -22.22
C PRO A 208 -4.81 11.33 -23.75
N SER A 209 -5.90 11.59 -24.44
CA SER A 209 -5.95 11.67 -25.90
C SER A 209 -7.06 12.64 -26.36
N GLU A 210 -7.10 13.02 -27.64
CA GLU A 210 -8.22 13.73 -28.23
C GLU A 210 -9.34 12.79 -28.71
N SER A 211 -8.98 11.59 -29.14
CA SER A 211 -9.94 10.53 -29.43
C SER A 211 -9.30 9.16 -29.19
N PHE A 212 -10.10 8.19 -28.72
CA PHE A 212 -9.62 6.85 -28.42
C PHE A 212 -10.72 5.84 -28.72
N ASN A 213 -10.54 5.05 -29.77
CA ASN A 213 -11.41 3.94 -30.11
C ASN A 213 -10.63 2.65 -29.92
N PHE A 214 -11.20 1.67 -29.25
CA PHE A 214 -10.52 0.39 -29.02
C PHE A 214 -11.47 -0.77 -28.87
N SER A 215 -10.96 -1.98 -29.08
CA SER A 215 -11.59 -3.22 -28.65
C SER A 215 -10.79 -3.80 -27.49
N PRO A 216 -11.44 -4.32 -26.42
CA PRO A 216 -10.75 -4.80 -25.23
C PRO A 216 -9.71 -5.88 -25.52
N TYR A 217 -8.60 -5.82 -24.78
CA TYR A 217 -7.54 -6.81 -24.79
C TYR A 217 -7.69 -7.76 -23.61
N ASN A 218 -7.46 -9.05 -23.83
CA ASN A 218 -7.45 -10.06 -22.76
C ASN A 218 -6.12 -10.11 -22.03
N SER A 219 -5.03 -9.71 -22.69
CA SER A 219 -3.69 -9.72 -22.13
C SER A 219 -2.81 -8.64 -22.71
N ILE A 220 -1.97 -8.08 -21.84
CA ILE A 220 -0.89 -7.13 -22.20
C ILE A 220 0.42 -7.73 -21.72
N PHE A 221 1.36 -7.96 -22.63
CA PHE A 221 2.71 -8.38 -22.30
C PHE A 221 3.67 -7.23 -22.50
N THR A 222 4.48 -6.97 -21.50
CA THR A 222 5.48 -5.90 -21.55
C THR A 222 6.87 -6.46 -21.34
N ARG A 223 7.81 -6.03 -22.20
CA ARG A 223 9.25 -6.24 -22.03
C ARG A 223 9.93 -4.88 -22.16
N ILE A 224 9.85 -4.06 -21.12
CA ILE A 224 10.29 -2.64 -21.11
C ILE A 224 11.49 -2.43 -20.18
N VAL A 225 11.86 -3.41 -19.36
CA VAL A 225 12.96 -3.29 -18.41
C VAL A 225 13.82 -4.54 -18.44
N ASN A 226 15.11 -4.36 -18.58
CA ASN A 226 16.10 -5.43 -18.39
C ASN A 226 16.45 -5.52 -16.90
N THR A 227 15.96 -6.56 -16.22
CA THR A 227 16.38 -6.89 -14.86
C THR A 227 17.19 -8.18 -14.88
N ASP A 228 18.44 -8.10 -14.43
CA ASP A 228 19.26 -9.30 -14.23
C ASP A 228 18.72 -10.11 -13.06
N ASN A 229 18.28 -11.32 -13.34
CA ASN A 229 17.76 -12.22 -12.31
C ASN A 229 18.88 -13.19 -11.87
N LEU A 230 19.74 -12.72 -10.97
CA LEU A 230 20.90 -13.46 -10.43
C LEU A 230 20.52 -14.75 -9.70
N TYR A 231 19.24 -14.91 -9.28
CA TYR A 231 18.79 -16.05 -8.47
C TYR A 231 18.51 -17.34 -9.28
N LYS A 232 18.36 -17.27 -10.59
CA LYS A 232 17.99 -18.45 -11.41
C LYS A 232 19.16 -19.11 -12.15
N GLY A 233 20.38 -18.59 -12.04
CA GLY A 233 21.55 -19.17 -12.70
C GLY A 233 21.55 -19.16 -14.24
N TYR A 234 20.56 -18.47 -14.85
CA TYR A 234 20.53 -18.24 -16.29
C TYR A 234 21.24 -16.94 -16.62
N SER A 235 21.91 -16.89 -17.78
CA SER A 235 22.35 -15.61 -18.34
C SER A 235 21.11 -14.75 -18.62
N SER A 236 21.23 -13.42 -18.52
CA SER A 236 20.12 -12.48 -18.81
C SER A 236 19.47 -12.79 -20.17
N PHE A 237 20.26 -13.15 -21.17
CA PHE A 237 19.80 -13.52 -22.50
C PHE A 237 18.97 -14.83 -22.52
N ALA A 238 19.38 -15.88 -21.81
CA ALA A 238 18.62 -17.11 -21.74
C ALA A 238 17.26 -16.92 -21.07
N LEU A 239 17.22 -16.11 -20.02
CA LEU A 239 15.95 -15.74 -19.36
C LEU A 239 15.05 -14.97 -20.31
N GLU A 240 15.60 -14.03 -21.07
CA GLU A 240 14.87 -13.25 -22.08
C GLU A 240 14.22 -14.14 -23.12
N LEU A 241 14.93 -15.14 -23.63
CA LEU A 241 14.39 -16.11 -24.60
C LEU A 241 13.25 -16.96 -24.01
N VAL A 242 13.37 -17.37 -22.75
CA VAL A 242 12.30 -18.13 -22.06
C VAL A 242 11.04 -17.26 -21.89
N GLU A 243 11.19 -16.00 -21.49
CA GLU A 243 10.09 -15.05 -21.39
C GLU A 243 9.44 -14.79 -22.76
N LEU A 244 10.25 -14.54 -23.79
CA LEU A 244 9.80 -14.33 -25.16
C LEU A 244 9.00 -15.54 -25.69
N LYS A 245 9.49 -16.75 -25.46
CA LYS A 245 8.78 -17.97 -25.81
C LYS A 245 7.42 -18.06 -25.08
N ALA A 246 7.36 -17.67 -23.83
CA ALA A 246 6.10 -17.65 -23.06
C ALA A 246 5.10 -16.64 -23.61
N VAL A 247 5.57 -15.44 -23.98
CA VAL A 247 4.77 -14.40 -24.63
C VAL A 247 4.20 -14.93 -25.97
N LEU A 248 5.07 -15.42 -26.86
CA LEU A 248 4.67 -15.92 -28.16
C LEU A 248 3.64 -17.08 -28.08
N LYS A 249 3.81 -17.97 -27.12
CA LYS A 249 2.87 -19.08 -26.88
C LYS A 249 1.47 -18.61 -26.44
N ARG A 250 1.38 -17.46 -25.78
CA ARG A 250 0.13 -16.89 -25.23
C ARG A 250 -0.46 -15.78 -26.10
N SER A 251 0.26 -15.37 -27.13
CA SER A 251 -0.14 -14.30 -28.04
C SER A 251 -1.29 -14.73 -28.96
N GLY A 252 -2.16 -13.78 -29.31
CA GLY A 252 -3.31 -13.99 -30.16
C GLY A 252 -4.05 -12.69 -30.47
N LYS A 253 -5.21 -12.78 -31.15
CA LYS A 253 -5.99 -11.65 -31.64
C LYS A 253 -6.41 -10.62 -30.58
N LYS A 254 -6.49 -11.01 -29.31
CA LYS A 254 -6.83 -10.13 -28.16
C LYS A 254 -5.65 -9.90 -27.23
N THR A 255 -4.45 -9.86 -27.78
CA THR A 255 -3.21 -9.63 -27.04
C THR A 255 -2.51 -8.38 -27.56
N LEU A 256 -1.97 -7.57 -26.64
CA LEU A 256 -1.06 -6.46 -26.92
C LEU A 256 0.34 -6.81 -26.41
N VAL A 257 1.36 -6.69 -27.25
CA VAL A 257 2.76 -6.90 -26.88
C VAL A 257 3.52 -5.58 -27.02
N LEU A 258 4.17 -5.16 -25.95
CA LEU A 258 5.01 -3.97 -25.88
C LEU A 258 6.44 -4.40 -25.59
N ALA A 259 7.30 -4.38 -26.62
CA ALA A 259 8.64 -4.93 -26.57
C ALA A 259 9.70 -3.84 -26.80
N ASP A 260 10.51 -3.55 -25.79
CA ASP A 260 11.55 -2.52 -25.82
C ASP A 260 12.93 -3.17 -25.89
N GLU A 261 13.65 -2.94 -26.97
CA GLU A 261 15.02 -3.38 -27.19
C GLU A 261 15.29 -4.86 -26.88
N VAL A 262 14.42 -5.75 -27.36
CA VAL A 262 14.56 -7.19 -27.17
C VAL A 262 15.87 -7.69 -27.76
N CYS A 263 16.54 -8.59 -27.03
CA CYS A 263 17.83 -9.20 -27.40
C CYS A 263 19.02 -8.21 -27.50
N ASN A 264 18.98 -7.08 -26.80
CA ASN A 264 20.04 -6.06 -26.84
C ASN A 264 21.41 -6.56 -26.27
N GLY A 265 21.42 -7.66 -25.53
CA GLY A 265 22.60 -8.24 -24.87
C GLY A 265 23.32 -9.33 -25.68
N THR A 266 22.98 -9.57 -26.95
CA THR A 266 23.58 -10.62 -27.77
C THR A 266 24.17 -10.06 -29.09
N GLU A 267 24.87 -10.92 -29.85
CA GLU A 267 25.45 -10.56 -31.15
C GLU A 267 24.34 -10.06 -32.12
N ASN A 268 24.60 -8.96 -32.82
CA ASN A 268 23.64 -8.29 -33.70
C ASN A 268 22.93 -9.22 -34.70
N LYS A 269 23.67 -10.18 -35.30
CA LYS A 269 23.08 -11.13 -36.25
C LYS A 269 22.07 -12.07 -35.59
N SER A 270 22.42 -12.59 -34.41
CA SER A 270 21.52 -13.45 -33.62
C SER A 270 20.29 -12.68 -33.13
N ALA A 271 20.47 -11.46 -32.62
CA ALA A 271 19.43 -10.57 -32.24
C ALA A 271 18.44 -10.31 -33.40
N LEU A 272 18.97 -9.99 -34.58
CA LEU A 272 18.17 -9.72 -35.78
C LEU A 272 17.27 -10.89 -36.15
N ILE A 273 17.82 -12.12 -36.15
CA ILE A 273 17.04 -13.33 -36.49
C ILE A 273 15.95 -13.58 -35.46
N ILE A 274 16.26 -13.44 -34.17
CA ILE A 274 15.30 -13.69 -33.09
C ILE A 274 14.17 -12.66 -33.13
N VAL A 275 14.49 -11.37 -33.24
CA VAL A 275 13.50 -10.29 -33.29
C VAL A 275 12.65 -10.38 -34.56
N ALA A 276 13.24 -10.67 -35.72
CA ALA A 276 12.50 -10.90 -36.95
C ALA A 276 11.52 -12.08 -36.81
N THR A 277 11.99 -13.19 -36.24
CA THR A 277 11.13 -14.37 -35.99
C THR A 277 9.98 -14.04 -35.03
N MET A 278 10.26 -13.32 -33.95
CA MET A 278 9.25 -12.83 -33.01
C MET A 278 8.16 -12.03 -33.74
N ILE A 279 8.56 -11.03 -34.51
CA ILE A 279 7.66 -10.16 -35.26
C ILE A 279 6.77 -10.98 -36.22
N LEU A 280 7.37 -11.87 -37.00
CA LEU A 280 6.63 -12.74 -37.91
C LEU A 280 5.62 -13.65 -37.20
N MET A 281 5.98 -14.18 -36.02
CA MET A 281 5.06 -14.98 -35.21
C MET A 281 3.90 -14.16 -34.67
N LEU A 282 4.16 -12.91 -34.22
CA LEU A 282 3.12 -11.99 -33.74
C LEU A 282 2.15 -11.62 -34.88
N ILE A 283 2.67 -11.32 -36.07
CA ILE A 283 1.84 -11.07 -37.27
C ILE A 283 0.97 -12.29 -37.58
N LYS A 284 1.58 -13.47 -37.63
CA LYS A 284 0.86 -14.72 -37.93
C LYS A 284 -0.28 -15.04 -36.96
N SER A 285 -0.09 -14.67 -35.68
CA SER A 285 -1.10 -14.87 -34.65
C SER A 285 -2.17 -13.76 -34.59
N GLY A 286 -2.06 -12.72 -35.41
CA GLY A 286 -2.93 -11.54 -35.39
C GLY A 286 -2.79 -10.72 -34.09
N THR A 287 -1.61 -10.72 -33.47
CA THR A 287 -1.35 -10.03 -32.21
C THR A 287 -0.98 -8.57 -32.46
N SER A 288 -1.62 -7.65 -31.75
CA SER A 288 -1.21 -6.25 -31.77
C SER A 288 0.13 -6.07 -31.03
N PHE A 289 1.09 -5.37 -31.63
CA PHE A 289 2.37 -5.14 -30.97
C PHE A 289 2.99 -3.77 -31.29
N ILE A 290 3.81 -3.29 -30.37
CA ILE A 290 4.73 -2.17 -30.59
C ILE A 290 6.10 -2.65 -30.14
N SER A 291 7.08 -2.62 -31.03
CA SER A 291 8.44 -3.04 -30.76
C SER A 291 9.43 -1.90 -31.04
N ALA A 292 10.19 -1.51 -30.03
CA ALA A 292 11.31 -0.59 -30.20
C ALA A 292 12.61 -1.38 -30.42
N THR A 293 13.41 -0.94 -31.35
CA THR A 293 14.65 -1.63 -31.71
C THR A 293 15.69 -0.67 -32.31
N HIS A 294 16.97 -1.01 -32.18
CA HIS A 294 18.09 -0.38 -32.88
C HIS A 294 18.53 -1.16 -34.11
N LEU A 295 17.90 -2.30 -34.39
CA LEU A 295 18.26 -3.18 -35.52
C LEU A 295 17.68 -2.63 -36.83
N HIS A 296 18.35 -1.65 -37.44
CA HIS A 296 17.91 -0.99 -38.68
C HIS A 296 17.75 -1.94 -39.86
N GLU A 297 18.40 -3.11 -39.84
CA GLU A 297 18.30 -4.10 -40.91
C GLU A 297 16.91 -4.75 -40.98
N LEU A 298 16.12 -4.73 -39.91
CA LEU A 298 14.74 -5.25 -39.91
C LEU A 298 13.84 -4.55 -40.94
N ILE A 299 14.04 -3.24 -41.18
CA ILE A 299 13.25 -2.47 -42.14
C ILE A 299 13.45 -2.94 -43.56
N LYS A 300 14.64 -3.51 -43.85
CA LYS A 300 14.99 -3.99 -45.19
C LYS A 300 14.38 -5.35 -45.54
N MET A 301 13.82 -6.05 -44.55
CA MET A 301 13.18 -7.35 -44.76
C MET A 301 11.80 -7.16 -45.38
N GLU A 302 11.57 -7.73 -46.58
CA GLU A 302 10.28 -7.59 -47.31
C GLU A 302 9.09 -8.02 -46.49
N SER A 303 9.24 -9.09 -45.70
CA SER A 303 8.18 -9.61 -44.81
C SER A 303 7.78 -8.69 -43.65
N ILE A 304 8.59 -7.68 -43.35
CA ILE A 304 8.40 -6.70 -42.26
C ILE A 304 8.10 -5.30 -42.81
N LYS A 305 8.37 -5.08 -44.10
CA LYS A 305 8.19 -3.78 -44.78
C LYS A 305 6.76 -3.22 -44.74
N SER A 306 5.78 -4.11 -44.56
CA SER A 306 4.35 -3.73 -44.49
C SER A 306 3.96 -3.15 -43.12
N LEU A 307 4.85 -3.20 -42.12
CA LEU A 307 4.56 -2.61 -40.81
C LEU A 307 4.72 -1.09 -40.85
N LYS A 308 3.94 -0.42 -40.03
CA LYS A 308 4.07 1.02 -39.81
C LYS A 308 5.37 1.31 -39.06
N ASN A 309 6.12 2.28 -39.58
CA ASN A 309 7.39 2.75 -39.01
C ASN A 309 7.23 4.13 -38.41
#